data_aac42a8bbf526fec9ad919f5479b6e40
#
_entry.id   aac42a8bbf526fec9ad919f5479b6e40
#
_cell.length_a   1.000
_cell.length_b   1.000
_cell.length_c   1.000
_cell.angle_alpha   90.00
_cell.angle_beta   90.00
_cell.angle_gamma   90.00
#
_symmetry.space_group_name_H-M   'P 1'
#
loop_
_entity.id
_entity.type
_entity.pdbx_description
1 polymer ?
#
loop_
_entity_poly.entity_id
_entity_poly.type
_entity_poly.pdbx_seq_one_letter_code
_entity_poly.pdbx_strand_id
1 'polypeptide(L)'
;DNVYLNAGELAVIVPIPDAVLSDSEFDIFGEITPRVMEAIGQKVDAAVIFGDNRPREWQADLITLARQAGNNVSPAAGKDYYDLILGENGVFAKVEDDGYGVSGALAPMNFKSKLRGLRDTTGQPIFKSNMQDVARYTLDGAPITFPENGSFYANIAQLVVGDFGQAVYAIRQDVTVKILTEGVIQDLTTREIVYNLAQQDMTALRVVFRMGWALPNPATRMNEDRTGCAFAYLEPGTPIATQKVTFTVTDGKDESPTTYKGARVNVNGAILVTDEDGKAEFNLRAGTYTAKITKKGYIPVTETVIVAAAAVTKDVTLVAQE
;
A
#
# COMPACT_ATOMS: atom_id res chain seq x y z
N ASP A 1 8.67 32.36 -9.36
CA ASP A 1 8.98 31.29 -10.32
C ASP A 1 7.72 30.91 -11.08
N ASN A 2 7.85 30.64 -12.36
CA ASN A 2 6.71 30.20 -13.19
C ASN A 2 6.67 28.68 -13.25
N VAL A 3 5.50 28.11 -13.01
CA VAL A 3 5.25 26.66 -13.22
C VAL A 3 4.49 26.50 -14.51
N TYR A 4 5.04 25.71 -15.42
CA TYR A 4 4.41 25.42 -16.70
C TYR A 4 3.67 24.07 -16.64
N LEU A 5 2.41 24.08 -16.99
CA LEU A 5 1.57 22.90 -17.11
C LEU A 5 1.49 22.49 -18.58
N ASN A 6 2.16 21.41 -18.94
CA ASN A 6 2.07 20.85 -20.28
C ASN A 6 0.89 19.88 -20.37
N ALA A 7 0.01 20.10 -21.36
CA ALA A 7 -1.17 19.23 -21.52
C ALA A 7 -0.83 17.97 -22.29
N GLY A 8 -0.95 16.83 -21.61
CA GLY A 8 -0.95 15.50 -22.26
C GLY A 8 -2.33 15.18 -22.86
N GLU A 9 -2.35 14.30 -23.84
CA GLU A 9 -3.59 13.81 -24.48
C GLU A 9 -3.85 12.36 -24.10
N LEU A 10 -5.06 12.06 -23.68
CA LEU A 10 -5.60 10.71 -23.55
C LEU A 10 -6.69 10.54 -24.59
N ALA A 11 -6.51 9.58 -25.48
CA ALA A 11 -7.48 9.26 -26.51
C ALA A 11 -7.77 7.76 -26.53
N VAL A 12 -9.02 7.42 -26.71
CA VAL A 12 -9.47 6.03 -26.91
C VAL A 12 -10.40 5.95 -28.09
N ILE A 13 -10.29 4.88 -28.87
CA ILE A 13 -11.20 4.58 -29.98
C ILE A 13 -11.81 3.21 -29.72
N VAL A 14 -13.14 3.15 -29.69
CA VAL A 14 -13.91 1.91 -29.48
C VAL A 14 -14.65 1.58 -30.78
N PRO A 15 -14.19 0.61 -31.58
CA PRO A 15 -14.90 0.18 -32.79
C PRO A 15 -16.06 -0.73 -32.43
N ILE A 16 -17.22 -0.53 -33.08
CA ILE A 16 -18.44 -1.30 -32.86
C ILE A 16 -19.02 -1.66 -34.23
N PRO A 17 -19.35 -2.95 -34.52
CA PRO A 17 -20.01 -3.34 -35.77
C PRO A 17 -21.39 -2.69 -35.90
N ASP A 18 -21.71 -2.21 -37.10
CA ASP A 18 -23.00 -1.54 -37.36
C ASP A 18 -24.19 -2.49 -37.21
N ALA A 19 -24.00 -3.79 -37.45
CA ALA A 19 -25.00 -4.81 -37.17
C ALA A 19 -25.39 -4.83 -35.68
N VAL A 20 -24.43 -4.68 -34.75
CA VAL A 20 -24.70 -4.63 -33.30
C VAL A 20 -25.45 -3.37 -32.92
N LEU A 21 -25.15 -2.24 -33.59
CA LEU A 21 -25.86 -0.97 -33.36
C LEU A 21 -27.31 -1.01 -33.86
N SER A 22 -27.55 -1.69 -34.99
CA SER A 22 -28.90 -1.79 -35.60
C SER A 22 -29.80 -2.82 -34.91
N ASP A 23 -29.22 -3.91 -34.41
CA ASP A 23 -29.96 -5.02 -33.79
C ASP A 23 -30.20 -4.80 -32.28
N SER A 24 -29.58 -3.76 -31.71
CA SER A 24 -29.71 -3.45 -30.29
C SER A 24 -31.01 -2.65 -30.00
N GLU A 25 -31.75 -3.09 -28.99
CA GLU A 25 -32.94 -2.38 -28.48
C GLU A 25 -32.57 -1.19 -27.58
N PHE A 26 -31.31 -1.03 -27.20
CA PHE A 26 -30.84 0.03 -26.29
C PHE A 26 -29.68 0.84 -26.91
N ASP A 27 -29.52 2.07 -26.40
CA ASP A 27 -28.43 2.97 -26.83
C ASP A 27 -27.08 2.49 -26.34
N ILE A 28 -26.34 1.78 -27.19
CA ILE A 28 -25.01 1.25 -26.92
C ILE A 28 -24.02 2.40 -26.59
N PHE A 29 -24.09 3.52 -27.31
CA PHE A 29 -23.19 4.65 -27.05
C PHE A 29 -23.48 5.31 -25.71
N GLY A 30 -24.74 5.38 -25.29
CA GLY A 30 -25.15 5.85 -23.99
C GLY A 30 -24.63 4.98 -22.83
N GLU A 31 -24.52 3.67 -23.05
CA GLU A 31 -23.98 2.72 -22.06
C GLU A 31 -22.44 2.70 -22.03
N ILE A 32 -21.78 2.86 -23.15
CA ILE A 32 -20.30 2.82 -23.22
C ILE A 32 -19.69 4.12 -22.71
N THR A 33 -20.30 5.27 -23.00
CA THR A 33 -19.72 6.58 -22.64
C THR A 33 -19.40 6.72 -21.14
N PRO A 34 -20.27 6.38 -20.18
CA PRO A 34 -19.95 6.46 -18.75
C PRO A 34 -18.79 5.55 -18.35
N ARG A 35 -18.71 4.35 -18.94
CA ARG A 35 -17.62 3.38 -18.66
C ARG A 35 -16.28 3.86 -19.17
N VAL A 36 -16.26 4.52 -20.35
CA VAL A 36 -15.05 5.16 -20.88
C VAL A 36 -14.62 6.33 -20.00
N MET A 37 -15.56 7.12 -19.47
CA MET A 37 -15.27 8.20 -18.53
C MET A 37 -14.62 7.68 -17.25
N GLU A 38 -15.15 6.61 -16.68
CA GLU A 38 -14.59 5.95 -15.50
C GLU A 38 -13.17 5.42 -15.78
N ALA A 39 -12.96 4.78 -16.94
CA ALA A 39 -11.65 4.28 -17.36
C ALA A 39 -10.65 5.42 -17.58
N ILE A 40 -11.06 6.57 -18.10
CA ILE A 40 -10.24 7.78 -18.21
C ILE A 40 -9.82 8.26 -16.83
N GLY A 41 -10.74 8.38 -15.87
CA GLY A 41 -10.43 8.75 -14.49
C GLY A 41 -9.41 7.80 -13.86
N GLN A 42 -9.62 6.48 -13.98
CA GLN A 42 -8.70 5.48 -13.49
C GLN A 42 -7.27 5.64 -14.07
N LYS A 43 -7.16 5.89 -15.38
CA LYS A 43 -5.85 6.07 -16.03
C LYS A 43 -5.17 7.36 -15.65
N VAL A 44 -5.92 8.44 -15.48
CA VAL A 44 -5.39 9.72 -15.00
C VAL A 44 -4.86 9.58 -13.56
N ASP A 45 -5.62 8.97 -12.67
CA ASP A 45 -5.20 8.73 -11.27
C ASP A 45 -3.92 7.90 -11.22
N ALA A 46 -3.85 6.80 -11.98
CA ALA A 46 -2.68 5.95 -12.05
C ALA A 46 -1.45 6.67 -12.62
N ALA A 47 -1.65 7.52 -13.62
CA ALA A 47 -0.57 8.32 -14.24
C ALA A 47 -0.03 9.39 -13.28
N VAL A 48 -0.89 10.06 -12.52
CA VAL A 48 -0.52 11.12 -11.57
C VAL A 48 0.16 10.52 -10.33
N ILE A 49 -0.39 9.46 -9.76
CA ILE A 49 0.10 8.89 -8.50
C ILE A 49 1.32 7.99 -8.73
N PHE A 50 1.27 7.10 -9.72
CA PHE A 50 2.26 6.04 -9.92
C PHE A 50 3.06 6.15 -11.21
N GLY A 51 2.73 7.10 -12.09
CA GLY A 51 3.41 7.28 -13.37
C GLY A 51 3.05 6.26 -14.46
N ASP A 52 1.96 5.48 -14.27
CA ASP A 52 1.53 4.49 -15.26
C ASP A 52 1.08 5.17 -16.56
N ASN A 53 1.78 4.89 -17.66
CA ASN A 53 1.58 5.51 -18.99
C ASN A 53 1.56 7.05 -18.98
N ARG A 54 2.28 7.67 -18.05
CA ARG A 54 2.40 9.12 -17.93
C ARG A 54 2.95 9.75 -19.22
N PRO A 55 2.31 10.85 -19.73
CA PRO A 55 2.88 11.63 -20.81
C PRO A 55 4.30 12.14 -20.48
N ARG A 56 5.20 12.16 -21.46
CA ARG A 56 6.59 12.59 -21.24
C ARG A 56 6.70 14.05 -20.84
N GLU A 57 5.74 14.87 -21.26
CA GLU A 57 5.65 16.29 -21.01
C GLU A 57 5.25 16.61 -19.58
N TRP A 58 4.71 15.64 -18.82
CA TRP A 58 4.35 15.81 -17.43
C TRP A 58 5.56 15.68 -16.52
N GLN A 59 5.49 16.36 -15.39
CA GLN A 59 6.42 16.17 -14.28
C GLN A 59 6.42 14.71 -13.81
N ALA A 60 7.43 14.30 -13.05
CA ALA A 60 7.44 12.96 -12.45
C ALA A 60 6.19 12.74 -11.58
N ASP A 61 5.76 11.50 -11.49
CA ASP A 61 4.63 11.07 -10.65
C ASP A 61 4.88 11.36 -9.17
N LEU A 62 3.80 11.41 -8.42
CA LEU A 62 3.79 11.77 -7.01
C LEU A 62 4.70 10.85 -6.17
N ILE A 63 4.63 9.54 -6.37
CA ILE A 63 5.48 8.57 -5.66
C ILE A 63 6.97 8.77 -5.99
N THR A 64 7.31 9.05 -7.25
CA THR A 64 8.70 9.32 -7.65
C THR A 64 9.21 10.62 -7.03
N LEU A 65 8.40 11.68 -7.01
CA LEU A 65 8.77 12.95 -6.36
C LEU A 65 8.96 12.79 -4.85
N ALA A 66 8.04 12.11 -4.17
CA ALA A 66 8.16 11.82 -2.74
C ALA A 66 9.40 10.98 -2.43
N ARG A 67 9.73 9.99 -3.27
CA ARG A 67 10.94 9.17 -3.12
C ARG A 67 12.22 9.99 -3.31
N GLN A 68 12.26 10.91 -4.28
CA GLN A 68 13.39 11.79 -4.52
C GLN A 68 13.66 12.74 -3.35
N ALA A 69 12.58 13.17 -2.66
CA ALA A 69 12.68 13.98 -1.44
C ALA A 69 13.06 13.16 -0.18
N GLY A 70 13.08 11.81 -0.27
CA GLY A 70 13.30 10.95 0.90
C GLY A 70 12.07 10.75 1.79
N ASN A 71 10.88 11.07 1.27
CA ASN A 71 9.58 10.97 1.95
C ASN A 71 8.95 9.59 1.78
N ASN A 72 9.76 8.55 1.78
CA ASN A 72 9.30 7.16 1.82
C ASN A 72 9.56 6.56 3.20
N VAL A 73 8.60 5.80 3.70
CA VAL A 73 8.71 5.06 4.96
C VAL A 73 8.59 3.58 4.64
N SER A 74 9.64 2.83 4.96
CA SER A 74 9.63 1.38 4.80
C SER A 74 9.22 0.70 6.12
N PRO A 75 8.37 -0.34 6.09
CA PRO A 75 8.06 -1.11 7.27
C PRO A 75 9.33 -1.73 7.87
N ALA A 76 9.63 -1.36 9.11
CA ALA A 76 10.80 -1.85 9.84
C ALA A 76 10.40 -2.91 10.87
N ALA A 77 11.31 -3.83 11.19
CA ALA A 77 11.09 -4.82 12.23
C ALA A 77 10.84 -4.14 13.59
N GLY A 78 9.77 -4.57 14.26
CA GLY A 78 9.41 -4.05 15.59
C GLY A 78 8.59 -2.76 15.60
N LYS A 79 8.33 -2.14 14.45
CA LYS A 79 7.42 -1.00 14.34
C LYS A 79 6.02 -1.44 13.90
N ASP A 80 5.01 -0.90 14.58
CA ASP A 80 3.58 -1.09 14.26
C ASP A 80 3.16 -0.08 13.20
N TYR A 81 2.02 -0.30 12.56
CA TYR A 81 1.47 0.67 11.62
C TYR A 81 1.17 2.03 12.24
N TYR A 82 0.90 2.09 13.55
CA TYR A 82 0.75 3.35 14.26
C TYR A 82 2.04 4.17 14.22
N ASP A 83 3.17 3.56 14.57
CA ASP A 83 4.50 4.19 14.54
C ASP A 83 4.93 4.58 13.13
N LEU A 84 4.60 3.73 12.13
CA LEU A 84 4.93 4.01 10.73
C LEU A 84 4.12 5.17 10.13
N ILE A 85 2.93 5.43 10.65
CA ILE A 85 2.05 6.48 10.14
C ILE A 85 2.25 7.77 10.95
N LEU A 86 2.07 7.70 12.28
CA LEU A 86 2.01 8.86 13.18
C LEU A 86 3.24 8.98 14.11
N GLY A 87 4.12 7.99 14.14
CA GLY A 87 5.31 8.02 14.98
C GLY A 87 6.40 8.95 14.45
N GLU A 88 7.44 9.13 15.25
CA GLU A 88 8.65 9.84 14.86
C GLU A 88 9.26 9.19 13.60
N ASN A 89 9.53 9.97 12.57
CA ASN A 89 9.90 9.52 11.22
C ASN A 89 8.79 8.69 10.51
N GLY A 90 7.54 8.79 10.94
CA GLY A 90 6.38 8.27 10.25
C GLY A 90 6.03 9.05 8.99
N VAL A 91 5.03 8.57 8.24
CA VAL A 91 4.66 9.19 6.96
C VAL A 91 4.14 10.62 7.15
N PHE A 92 3.42 10.90 8.25
CA PHE A 92 2.95 12.25 8.59
C PHE A 92 4.12 13.17 8.93
N ALA A 93 5.03 12.72 9.80
CA ALA A 93 6.19 13.49 10.22
C ALA A 93 7.07 13.92 9.02
N LYS A 94 7.21 13.06 8.00
CA LYS A 94 7.96 13.39 6.78
C LYS A 94 7.39 14.59 6.01
N VAL A 95 6.06 14.71 5.91
CA VAL A 95 5.39 15.84 5.26
C VAL A 95 5.52 17.10 6.10
N GLU A 96 5.39 16.96 7.43
CA GLU A 96 5.48 18.07 8.39
C GLU A 96 6.90 18.63 8.48
N ASP A 97 7.93 17.78 8.43
CA ASP A 97 9.35 18.17 8.42
C ASP A 97 9.68 19.02 7.19
N ASP A 98 9.01 18.78 6.06
CA ASP A 98 9.12 19.60 4.85
C ASP A 98 8.31 20.90 4.91
N GLY A 99 7.56 21.13 5.99
CA GLY A 99 6.79 22.35 6.25
C GLY A 99 5.42 22.38 5.60
N TYR A 100 4.85 21.21 5.28
CA TYR A 100 3.49 21.07 4.75
C TYR A 100 2.56 20.43 5.79
N GLY A 101 1.30 20.84 5.78
CA GLY A 101 0.26 20.19 6.60
C GLY A 101 -0.44 19.09 5.82
N VAL A 102 -0.70 17.96 6.47
CA VAL A 102 -1.42 16.86 5.82
C VAL A 102 -2.90 17.21 5.68
N SER A 103 -3.38 17.37 4.45
CA SER A 103 -4.79 17.66 4.15
C SER A 103 -5.62 16.42 3.81
N GLY A 104 -4.96 15.28 3.55
CA GLY A 104 -5.64 14.03 3.23
C GLY A 104 -4.70 12.85 3.06
N ALA A 105 -5.33 11.67 2.95
CA ALA A 105 -4.62 10.41 2.74
C ALA A 105 -5.35 9.53 1.71
N LEU A 106 -4.58 8.74 0.97
CA LEU A 106 -5.06 7.73 0.04
C LEU A 106 -4.50 6.37 0.42
N ALA A 107 -5.34 5.34 0.42
CA ALA A 107 -4.90 3.97 0.70
C ALA A 107 -5.77 2.94 -0.05
N PRO A 108 -5.24 1.75 -0.35
CA PRO A 108 -6.04 0.69 -0.95
C PRO A 108 -7.04 0.12 0.06
N MET A 109 -8.13 -0.47 -0.44
CA MET A 109 -9.21 -1.03 0.40
C MET A 109 -8.72 -2.04 1.45
N ASN A 110 -7.73 -2.86 1.11
CA ASN A 110 -7.16 -3.86 2.03
C ASN A 110 -6.44 -3.22 3.23
N PHE A 111 -6.06 -1.95 3.15
CA PHE A 111 -5.43 -1.23 4.25
C PHE A 111 -6.38 -0.97 5.42
N LYS A 112 -7.71 -0.91 5.17
CA LYS A 112 -8.73 -0.81 6.22
C LYS A 112 -8.61 -1.89 7.29
N SER A 113 -8.27 -3.12 6.88
CA SER A 113 -8.12 -4.25 7.80
C SER A 113 -6.91 -4.06 8.72
N LYS A 114 -5.82 -3.48 8.20
CA LYS A 114 -4.61 -3.18 8.96
C LYS A 114 -4.86 -2.08 10.00
N LEU A 115 -5.55 -1.01 9.62
CA LEU A 115 -5.94 0.04 10.56
C LEU A 115 -6.85 -0.47 11.68
N ARG A 116 -7.86 -1.28 11.35
CA ARG A 116 -8.75 -1.90 12.35
C ARG A 116 -8.04 -2.90 13.26
N GLY A 117 -6.93 -3.47 12.81
CA GLY A 117 -6.10 -4.38 13.58
C GLY A 117 -5.22 -3.71 14.64
N LEU A 118 -5.05 -2.38 14.59
CA LEU A 118 -4.23 -1.65 15.55
C LEU A 118 -4.80 -1.72 16.96
N ARG A 119 -3.95 -2.09 17.91
CA ARG A 119 -4.28 -2.22 19.34
C ARG A 119 -3.24 -1.46 20.16
N ASP A 120 -3.66 -0.90 21.27
CA ASP A 120 -2.76 -0.38 22.29
C ASP A 120 -2.15 -1.51 23.14
N THR A 121 -1.27 -1.15 24.07
CA THR A 121 -0.63 -2.10 24.99
C THR A 121 -1.63 -2.83 25.90
N THR A 122 -2.86 -2.31 26.03
CA THR A 122 -3.95 -2.90 26.82
C THR A 122 -4.89 -3.75 25.94
N GLY A 123 -4.65 -3.85 24.64
CA GLY A 123 -5.45 -4.62 23.68
C GLY A 123 -6.68 -3.88 23.15
N GLN A 124 -6.85 -2.59 23.49
CA GLN A 124 -7.96 -1.79 22.98
C GLN A 124 -7.71 -1.31 21.56
N PRO A 125 -8.74 -1.23 20.68
CA PRO A 125 -8.56 -0.72 19.34
C PRO A 125 -8.23 0.77 19.37
N ILE A 126 -7.11 1.14 18.76
CA ILE A 126 -6.68 2.55 18.61
C ILE A 126 -7.54 3.20 17.54
N PHE A 127 -7.74 2.51 16.43
CA PHE A 127 -8.57 2.97 15.33
C PHE A 127 -10.04 2.60 15.58
N LYS A 128 -10.84 3.58 15.98
CA LYS A 128 -12.27 3.38 16.29
C LYS A 128 -13.10 3.67 15.05
N SER A 129 -13.75 2.67 14.49
CA SER A 129 -14.86 2.85 13.56
C SER A 129 -16.16 2.74 14.35
N ASN A 130 -16.99 3.76 14.31
CA ASN A 130 -18.31 3.73 14.95
C ASN A 130 -19.23 2.84 14.12
N MET A 131 -19.82 1.79 14.71
CA MET A 131 -20.69 0.84 13.97
C MET A 131 -22.08 1.45 13.65
N GLN A 132 -22.41 2.60 14.20
CA GLN A 132 -23.72 3.25 14.08
C GLN A 132 -23.75 4.46 13.17
N ASP A 133 -22.59 5.00 12.77
CA ASP A 133 -22.47 6.16 11.90
C ASP A 133 -21.79 5.82 10.58
N VAL A 134 -22.08 6.62 9.54
CA VAL A 134 -21.31 6.59 8.28
C VAL A 134 -19.84 6.85 8.64
N ALA A 135 -19.04 5.80 8.67
CA ALA A 135 -17.65 5.84 9.11
C ALA A 135 -16.84 6.74 8.15
N ARG A 136 -16.62 7.98 8.52
CA ARG A 136 -15.56 8.80 7.92
C ARG A 136 -14.24 8.34 8.54
N TYR A 137 -13.43 7.70 7.73
CA TYR A 137 -12.09 7.33 8.15
C TYR A 137 -11.22 8.58 8.17
N THR A 138 -10.63 8.88 9.33
CA THR A 138 -9.68 9.98 9.51
C THR A 138 -8.42 9.47 10.20
N LEU A 139 -7.28 9.99 9.79
CA LEU A 139 -5.98 9.79 10.43
C LEU A 139 -5.49 11.16 10.87
N ASP A 140 -5.32 11.35 12.18
CA ASP A 140 -4.92 12.63 12.79
C ASP A 140 -5.71 13.84 12.26
N GLY A 141 -7.04 13.68 12.15
CA GLY A 141 -7.94 14.71 11.61
C GLY A 141 -7.98 14.82 10.07
N ALA A 142 -7.01 14.28 9.35
CA ALA A 142 -7.01 14.25 7.89
C ALA A 142 -7.93 13.13 7.35
N PRO A 143 -8.79 13.39 6.35
CA PRO A 143 -9.64 12.38 5.75
C PRO A 143 -8.81 11.36 4.97
N ILE A 144 -9.16 10.08 5.12
CA ILE A 144 -8.57 9.01 4.31
C ILE A 144 -9.59 8.53 3.27
N THR A 145 -9.17 8.49 2.02
CA THR A 145 -9.96 8.00 0.89
C THR A 145 -9.41 6.67 0.40
N PHE A 146 -10.32 5.76 0.06
CA PHE A 146 -9.99 4.45 -0.47
C PHE A 146 -10.52 4.34 -1.90
N PRO A 147 -9.68 4.56 -2.92
CA PRO A 147 -10.09 4.42 -4.32
C PRO A 147 -10.60 3.01 -4.62
N GLU A 148 -11.80 2.91 -5.20
CA GLU A 148 -12.44 1.63 -5.57
C GLU A 148 -12.31 1.32 -7.06
N ASN A 149 -11.79 2.28 -7.84
CA ASN A 149 -11.64 2.17 -9.29
C ASN A 149 -10.42 1.36 -9.75
N GLY A 150 -9.65 0.78 -8.83
CA GLY A 150 -8.45 -0.01 -9.16
C GLY A 150 -7.24 0.82 -9.60
N SER A 151 -7.27 2.14 -9.47
CA SER A 151 -6.12 3.01 -9.80
C SER A 151 -5.00 2.97 -8.77
N PHE A 152 -5.24 2.45 -7.58
CA PHE A 152 -4.26 2.44 -6.50
C PHE A 152 -3.47 1.12 -6.43
N TYR A 153 -2.18 1.19 -6.64
CA TYR A 153 -1.28 0.03 -6.67
C TYR A 153 -0.70 -0.29 -5.29
N ALA A 154 -1.33 -1.21 -4.58
CA ALA A 154 -0.95 -1.65 -3.23
C ALA A 154 0.45 -2.31 -3.15
N ASN A 155 1.01 -2.74 -4.28
CA ASN A 155 2.35 -3.29 -4.39
C ASN A 155 3.44 -2.21 -4.49
N ILE A 156 3.07 -0.94 -4.71
CA ILE A 156 4.00 0.19 -4.77
C ILE A 156 3.88 1.05 -3.51
N ALA A 157 2.65 1.34 -3.06
CA ALA A 157 2.40 2.09 -1.84
C ALA A 157 1.23 1.49 -1.05
N GLN A 158 1.30 1.54 0.28
CA GLN A 158 0.21 1.13 1.17
C GLN A 158 -0.60 2.32 1.69
N LEU A 159 0.01 3.47 1.79
CA LEU A 159 -0.60 4.72 2.21
C LEU A 159 0.16 5.86 1.53
N VAL A 160 -0.56 6.82 1.02
CA VAL A 160 -0.01 8.08 0.52
C VAL A 160 -0.68 9.19 1.32
N VAL A 161 0.09 10.06 1.93
CA VAL A 161 -0.41 11.23 2.66
C VAL A 161 0.23 12.50 2.12
N GLY A 162 -0.44 13.62 2.29
CA GLY A 162 0.16 14.90 1.92
C GLY A 162 -0.83 16.06 1.86
N ASP A 163 -0.32 17.18 1.39
CA ASP A 163 -1.12 18.36 1.11
C ASP A 163 -1.59 18.36 -0.34
N PHE A 164 -2.81 17.89 -0.54
CA PHE A 164 -3.45 17.87 -1.87
C PHE A 164 -3.70 19.26 -2.45
N GLY A 165 -3.69 20.31 -1.63
CA GLY A 165 -3.78 21.69 -2.10
C GLY A 165 -2.57 22.14 -2.90
N GLN A 166 -1.42 21.46 -2.78
CA GLN A 166 -0.21 21.74 -3.56
C GLN A 166 -0.23 21.08 -4.94
N ALA A 167 -1.09 20.10 -5.18
CA ALA A 167 -1.22 19.46 -6.48
C ALA A 167 -2.06 20.36 -7.41
N VAL A 168 -1.47 20.81 -8.51
CA VAL A 168 -2.14 21.70 -9.47
C VAL A 168 -2.40 20.93 -10.77
N TYR A 169 -3.61 21.06 -11.27
CA TYR A 169 -3.98 20.52 -12.59
C TYR A 169 -4.73 21.54 -13.42
N ALA A 170 -4.65 21.41 -14.73
CA ALA A 170 -5.40 22.24 -15.66
C ALA A 170 -5.98 21.37 -16.79
N ILE A 171 -7.26 21.49 -17.03
CA ILE A 171 -7.95 20.85 -18.15
C ILE A 171 -7.86 21.78 -19.35
N ARG A 172 -7.16 21.36 -20.40
CA ARG A 172 -7.08 22.09 -21.66
C ARG A 172 -8.26 21.81 -22.58
N GLN A 173 -8.70 20.55 -22.61
CA GLN A 173 -9.86 20.11 -23.38
C GLN A 173 -10.61 19.08 -22.54
N ASP A 174 -11.85 19.40 -22.25
CA ASP A 174 -12.73 18.47 -21.57
C ASP A 174 -13.06 17.28 -22.46
N VAL A 175 -13.64 16.24 -21.89
CA VAL A 175 -13.95 15.01 -22.60
C VAL A 175 -14.80 15.31 -23.83
N THR A 176 -14.28 15.05 -25.00
CA THR A 176 -14.99 15.18 -26.27
C THR A 176 -15.23 13.81 -26.87
N VAL A 177 -16.48 13.57 -27.24
CA VAL A 177 -16.93 12.34 -27.87
C VAL A 177 -17.22 12.61 -29.35
N LYS A 178 -16.68 11.80 -30.23
CA LYS A 178 -16.91 11.89 -31.67
C LYS A 178 -17.18 10.52 -32.26
N ILE A 179 -18.26 10.41 -33.00
CA ILE A 179 -18.60 9.21 -33.78
C ILE A 179 -17.86 9.28 -35.11
N LEU A 180 -17.17 8.23 -35.47
CA LEU A 180 -16.45 8.07 -36.72
C LEU A 180 -17.10 6.93 -37.50
N THR A 181 -17.54 7.23 -38.69
CA THR A 181 -18.12 6.26 -39.64
C THR A 181 -17.10 5.81 -40.72
N GLU A 182 -16.01 6.56 -40.85
CA GLU A 182 -14.96 6.29 -41.82
C GLU A 182 -13.58 6.41 -41.16
N GLY A 183 -12.65 5.57 -41.57
CA GLY A 183 -11.28 5.60 -41.08
C GLY A 183 -10.66 4.22 -40.93
N VAL A 184 -9.37 4.25 -40.64
CA VAL A 184 -8.57 3.04 -40.42
C VAL A 184 -7.98 3.11 -38.99
N ILE A 185 -8.13 2.04 -38.24
CA ILE A 185 -7.53 1.87 -36.92
C ILE A 185 -6.33 0.93 -37.06
N GLN A 186 -5.16 1.44 -36.68
CA GLN A 186 -3.91 0.72 -36.69
C GLN A 186 -3.43 0.37 -35.29
N ASP A 187 -2.75 -0.76 -35.14
CA ASP A 187 -1.99 -1.06 -33.95
C ASP A 187 -0.85 -0.05 -33.78
N LEU A 188 -0.69 0.50 -32.56
CA LEU A 188 0.31 1.53 -32.27
C LEU A 188 1.76 1.01 -32.35
N THR A 189 1.97 -0.28 -32.16
CA THR A 189 3.28 -0.92 -32.13
C THR A 189 3.67 -1.49 -33.46
N THR A 190 2.80 -2.32 -34.07
CA THR A 190 3.07 -2.99 -35.35
C THR A 190 2.73 -2.13 -36.56
N ARG A 191 1.87 -1.09 -36.37
CA ARG A 191 1.30 -0.26 -37.44
C ARG A 191 0.48 -1.01 -38.45
N GLU A 192 0.13 -2.26 -38.17
CA GLU A 192 -0.79 -3.02 -39.00
C GLU A 192 -2.22 -2.51 -38.87
N ILE A 193 -2.98 -2.59 -39.94
CA ILE A 193 -4.39 -2.21 -39.95
C ILE A 193 -5.17 -3.27 -39.19
N VAL A 194 -5.74 -2.91 -38.04
CA VAL A 194 -6.58 -3.81 -37.24
C VAL A 194 -8.04 -3.73 -37.71
N TYR A 195 -8.53 -2.51 -37.93
CA TYR A 195 -9.88 -2.27 -38.42
C TYR A 195 -9.91 -1.25 -39.55
N ASN A 196 -10.69 -1.53 -40.59
CA ASN A 196 -11.06 -0.57 -41.62
C ASN A 196 -12.58 -0.36 -41.53
N LEU A 197 -12.99 0.76 -40.95
CA LEU A 197 -14.40 1.02 -40.59
C LEU A 197 -15.32 0.88 -41.82
N ALA A 198 -14.94 1.47 -42.94
CA ALA A 198 -15.76 1.45 -44.18
C ALA A 198 -15.85 0.08 -44.85
N GLN A 199 -14.81 -0.77 -44.72
CA GLN A 199 -14.81 -2.10 -45.36
C GLN A 199 -15.46 -3.18 -44.50
N GLN A 200 -15.53 -2.95 -43.20
CA GLN A 200 -16.02 -3.92 -42.21
C GLN A 200 -17.38 -3.55 -41.65
N ASP A 201 -18.06 -2.54 -42.19
CA ASP A 201 -19.32 -2.01 -41.71
C ASP A 201 -19.27 -1.75 -40.19
N MET A 202 -18.37 -0.84 -39.78
CA MET A 202 -18.13 -0.51 -38.37
C MET A 202 -18.20 0.98 -38.15
N THR A 203 -18.76 1.35 -37.01
CA THR A 203 -18.72 2.70 -36.46
C THR A 203 -17.82 2.72 -35.24
N ALA A 204 -17.02 3.78 -35.08
CA ALA A 204 -16.16 3.91 -33.92
C ALA A 204 -16.48 5.12 -33.06
N LEU A 205 -16.45 4.94 -31.74
CA LEU A 205 -16.55 6.02 -30.77
C LEU A 205 -15.14 6.48 -30.44
N ARG A 206 -14.81 7.74 -30.76
CA ARG A 206 -13.55 8.36 -30.35
C ARG A 206 -13.79 9.30 -29.20
N VAL A 207 -13.08 9.07 -28.09
CA VAL A 207 -13.11 9.93 -26.90
C VAL A 207 -11.71 10.52 -26.69
N VAL A 208 -11.64 11.83 -26.48
CA VAL A 208 -10.38 12.56 -26.27
C VAL A 208 -10.52 13.46 -25.06
N PHE A 209 -9.48 13.42 -24.20
CA PHE A 209 -9.34 14.28 -23.03
C PHE A 209 -7.92 14.83 -22.97
N ARG A 210 -7.76 16.11 -22.61
CA ARG A 210 -6.44 16.74 -22.51
C ARG A 210 -6.31 17.51 -21.21
N MET A 211 -5.33 17.14 -20.39
CA MET A 211 -5.01 17.83 -19.14
C MET A 211 -3.51 17.89 -18.91
N GLY A 212 -3.10 18.80 -18.03
CA GLY A 212 -1.76 18.86 -17.47
C GLY A 212 -1.84 18.86 -15.95
N TRP A 213 -0.81 18.32 -15.30
CA TRP A 213 -0.66 18.41 -13.86
C TRP A 213 0.78 18.71 -13.47
N ALA A 214 0.98 19.28 -12.30
CA ALA A 214 2.28 19.45 -11.68
C ALA A 214 2.15 19.59 -10.17
N LEU A 215 3.25 19.25 -9.48
CA LEU A 215 3.46 19.56 -8.06
C LEU A 215 4.51 20.66 -7.99
N PRO A 216 4.13 21.94 -7.79
CA PRO A 216 5.05 23.07 -7.88
C PRO A 216 6.17 23.06 -6.86
N ASN A 217 6.00 22.41 -5.72
CA ASN A 217 6.96 22.34 -4.62
C ASN A 217 7.61 23.68 -4.27
N PRO A 218 6.83 24.68 -3.83
CA PRO A 218 7.38 25.99 -3.48
C PRO A 218 8.33 25.87 -2.28
N ALA A 219 9.31 26.76 -2.19
CA ALA A 219 10.12 26.88 -1.00
C ALA A 219 9.26 27.23 0.21
N THR A 220 9.40 26.51 1.30
CA THR A 220 8.79 26.83 2.59
C THR A 220 9.82 27.49 3.51
N ARG A 221 9.39 28.05 4.64
CA ARG A 221 10.33 28.57 5.64
C ARG A 221 11.14 27.48 6.34
N MET A 222 10.66 26.24 6.30
CA MET A 222 11.32 25.05 6.88
C MET A 222 12.21 24.36 5.85
N ASN A 223 11.90 24.52 4.56
CA ASN A 223 12.67 23.94 3.45
C ASN A 223 12.86 24.99 2.34
N GLU A 224 13.89 25.81 2.51
CA GLU A 224 14.23 26.89 1.56
C GLU A 224 14.87 26.35 0.27
N ASP A 225 15.52 25.20 0.36
CA ASP A 225 16.24 24.57 -0.76
C ASP A 225 15.32 23.80 -1.73
N ARG A 226 14.02 23.73 -1.46
CA ARG A 226 13.02 23.02 -2.29
C ARG A 226 13.33 21.54 -2.50
N THR A 227 14.04 20.92 -1.56
CA THR A 227 14.40 19.51 -1.61
C THR A 227 13.28 18.61 -1.08
N GLY A 228 12.33 19.18 -0.33
CA GLY A 228 11.18 18.48 0.23
C GLY A 228 10.08 18.19 -0.78
N CYS A 229 9.06 17.48 -0.33
CA CYS A 229 7.85 17.17 -1.11
C CYS A 229 6.62 17.27 -0.21
N ALA A 230 5.54 17.86 -0.72
CA ALA A 230 4.27 17.97 -0.01
C ALA A 230 3.57 16.62 0.20
N PHE A 231 4.16 15.51 -0.26
CA PHE A 231 3.63 14.16 -0.14
C PHE A 231 4.68 13.20 0.42
N ALA A 232 4.19 12.21 1.15
CA ALA A 232 4.97 11.08 1.61
C ALA A 232 4.17 9.78 1.45
N TYR A 233 4.85 8.64 1.41
CA TYR A 233 4.16 7.36 1.25
C TYR A 233 4.78 6.26 2.09
N LEU A 234 3.93 5.30 2.48
CA LEU A 234 4.31 4.07 3.14
C LEU A 234 4.55 2.99 2.08
N GLU A 235 5.75 2.46 2.04
CA GLU A 235 6.10 1.37 1.15
C GLU A 235 5.36 0.07 1.53
N PRO A 236 5.11 -0.82 0.55
CA PRO A 236 4.59 -2.14 0.87
C PRO A 236 5.63 -2.90 1.69
N GLY A 237 5.25 -3.30 2.91
CA GLY A 237 6.07 -4.24 3.67
C GLY A 237 6.03 -5.59 2.97
N THR A 238 7.18 -6.19 2.72
CA THR A 238 7.23 -7.64 2.65
C THR A 238 6.57 -8.14 3.94
N PRO A 239 5.66 -9.13 3.90
CA PRO A 239 5.21 -9.78 5.10
C PRO A 239 6.48 -10.20 5.83
N ILE A 240 6.72 -9.64 7.03
CA ILE A 240 7.92 -9.98 7.77
C ILE A 240 7.78 -11.46 8.05
N ALA A 241 8.56 -12.28 7.36
CA ALA A 241 8.50 -13.72 7.46
C ALA A 241 8.76 -14.06 8.93
N THR A 242 7.77 -14.65 9.59
CA THR A 242 7.97 -15.22 10.90
C THR A 242 8.70 -16.53 10.72
N GLN A 243 9.71 -16.75 11.54
CA GLN A 243 10.45 -18.01 11.59
C GLN A 243 9.95 -18.83 12.76
N LYS A 244 9.86 -20.13 12.56
CA LYS A 244 9.51 -21.06 13.61
C LYS A 244 10.66 -21.18 14.61
N VAL A 245 10.38 -20.93 15.88
CA VAL A 245 11.30 -21.08 16.99
C VAL A 245 10.76 -22.17 17.91
N THR A 246 11.49 -23.27 18.03
CA THR A 246 11.13 -24.41 18.85
C THR A 246 12.03 -24.45 20.08
N PHE A 247 11.44 -24.37 21.28
CA PHE A 247 12.13 -24.63 22.53
C PHE A 247 11.90 -26.06 22.93
N THR A 248 12.98 -26.84 23.12
CA THR A 248 12.91 -28.20 23.66
C THR A 248 13.42 -28.18 25.08
N VAL A 249 12.59 -28.56 26.04
CA VAL A 249 12.92 -28.52 27.48
C VAL A 249 13.22 -29.92 27.98
N THR A 250 14.44 -30.13 28.49
CA THR A 250 14.94 -31.44 28.94
C THR A 250 15.65 -31.35 30.29
N ASP A 251 16.04 -32.54 30.85
CA ASP A 251 16.87 -32.65 32.04
C ASP A 251 18.39 -32.63 31.73
N GLY A 252 18.78 -32.50 30.45
CA GLY A 252 20.17 -32.40 29.99
C GLY A 252 21.03 -33.63 30.15
N LYS A 253 20.48 -34.82 30.33
CA LYS A 253 21.26 -36.06 30.37
C LYS A 253 21.71 -36.45 28.97
N ASP A 254 23.00 -36.78 28.84
CA ASP A 254 23.65 -36.97 27.54
C ASP A 254 23.15 -38.20 26.75
N GLU A 255 22.79 -39.31 27.43
CA GLU A 255 22.44 -40.54 26.73
C GLU A 255 20.95 -40.79 26.52
N SER A 256 20.06 -40.14 27.30
CA SER A 256 18.63 -40.25 27.20
C SER A 256 17.98 -39.06 27.90
N PRO A 257 17.88 -37.88 27.25
CA PRO A 257 17.31 -36.70 27.86
C PRO A 257 15.81 -36.91 28.11
N THR A 258 15.38 -36.69 29.34
CA THR A 258 13.94 -36.69 29.67
C THR A 258 13.34 -35.36 29.26
N THR A 259 12.34 -35.39 28.38
CA THR A 259 11.61 -34.19 27.97
C THR A 259 10.58 -33.77 29.02
N TYR A 260 10.41 -32.48 29.22
CA TYR A 260 9.50 -31.96 30.23
C TYR A 260 8.23 -31.36 29.66
N LYS A 261 7.14 -32.10 29.70
CA LYS A 261 5.77 -31.59 29.48
C LYS A 261 5.38 -30.58 30.57
N GLY A 262 4.66 -29.55 30.19
CA GLY A 262 4.08 -28.58 31.11
C GLY A 262 5.04 -27.49 31.62
N ALA A 263 6.21 -27.35 31.03
CA ALA A 263 7.08 -26.21 31.26
C ALA A 263 6.51 -24.96 30.58
N ARG A 264 6.54 -23.83 31.25
CA ARG A 264 6.05 -22.55 30.71
C ARG A 264 7.22 -21.80 30.08
N VAL A 265 7.13 -21.53 28.80
CA VAL A 265 8.08 -20.73 28.04
C VAL A 265 7.44 -19.38 27.77
N ASN A 266 8.05 -18.30 28.29
CA ASN A 266 7.60 -16.92 28.08
C ASN A 266 8.62 -16.20 27.18
N VAL A 267 8.19 -15.76 26.02
CA VAL A 267 8.98 -14.96 25.11
C VAL A 267 8.30 -13.61 24.92
N ASN A 268 8.91 -12.53 25.42
CA ASN A 268 8.35 -11.17 25.36
C ASN A 268 6.86 -11.05 25.77
N GLY A 269 6.45 -11.78 26.81
CA GLY A 269 5.07 -11.78 27.30
C GLY A 269 4.15 -12.83 26.68
N ALA A 270 4.47 -13.41 25.53
CA ALA A 270 3.76 -14.57 24.98
C ALA A 270 4.17 -15.84 25.72
N ILE A 271 3.19 -16.55 26.30
CA ILE A 271 3.43 -17.74 27.11
C ILE A 271 2.86 -18.96 26.40
N LEU A 272 3.69 -19.96 26.14
CA LEU A 272 3.28 -21.30 25.71
C LEU A 272 3.73 -22.34 26.73
N VAL A 273 3.06 -23.47 26.72
CA VAL A 273 3.36 -24.60 27.57
C VAL A 273 3.88 -25.74 26.70
N THR A 274 4.96 -26.40 27.14
CA THR A 274 5.55 -27.53 26.40
C THR A 274 4.59 -28.71 26.32
N ASP A 275 4.55 -29.33 25.16
CA ASP A 275 3.80 -30.55 24.85
C ASP A 275 4.39 -31.83 25.46
N GLU A 276 3.94 -33.01 25.01
CA GLU A 276 4.41 -34.32 25.48
C GLU A 276 5.87 -34.58 25.13
N ASP A 277 6.36 -33.99 24.03
CA ASP A 277 7.75 -34.06 23.58
C ASP A 277 8.63 -32.99 24.23
N GLY A 278 8.11 -32.21 25.18
CA GLY A 278 8.82 -31.11 25.81
C GLY A 278 9.03 -29.90 24.92
N LYS A 279 8.25 -29.73 23.84
CA LYS A 279 8.41 -28.68 22.84
C LYS A 279 7.39 -27.55 23.02
N ALA A 280 7.84 -26.32 22.82
CA ALA A 280 7.00 -25.14 22.69
C ALA A 280 7.40 -24.38 21.42
N GLU A 281 6.44 -24.14 20.50
CA GLU A 281 6.70 -23.56 19.18
C GLU A 281 6.13 -22.17 19.06
N PHE A 282 6.99 -21.20 18.76
CA PHE A 282 6.66 -19.81 18.53
C PHE A 282 6.90 -19.44 17.06
N ASN A 283 6.09 -18.55 16.52
CA ASN A 283 6.35 -17.91 15.23
C ASN A 283 6.83 -16.48 15.52
N LEU A 284 8.14 -16.26 15.43
CA LEU A 284 8.80 -15.00 15.76
C LEU A 284 9.41 -14.35 14.50
N ARG A 285 9.41 -13.03 14.48
CA ARG A 285 10.11 -12.24 13.44
C ARG A 285 11.62 -12.30 13.66
N ALA A 286 12.39 -11.91 12.64
CA ALA A 286 13.82 -11.73 12.82
C ALA A 286 14.09 -10.70 13.94
N GLY A 287 14.96 -11.04 14.87
CA GLY A 287 15.26 -10.21 16.03
C GLY A 287 15.91 -11.01 17.17
N THR A 288 16.24 -10.32 18.26
CA THR A 288 16.77 -10.94 19.49
C THR A 288 15.70 -10.97 20.55
N TYR A 289 15.45 -12.15 21.12
CA TYR A 289 14.39 -12.39 22.10
C TYR A 289 14.97 -12.97 23.38
N THR A 290 14.36 -12.60 24.50
CA THR A 290 14.66 -13.22 25.80
C THR A 290 13.52 -14.16 26.16
N ALA A 291 13.84 -15.44 26.31
CA ALA A 291 12.91 -16.47 26.73
C ALA A 291 13.14 -16.83 28.20
N LYS A 292 12.09 -16.78 29.00
CA LYS A 292 12.10 -17.25 30.39
C LYS A 292 11.33 -18.55 30.50
N ILE A 293 12.02 -19.61 30.92
CA ILE A 293 11.47 -20.96 31.05
C ILE A 293 11.28 -21.28 32.55
N THR A 294 10.06 -21.70 32.90
CA THR A 294 9.72 -22.01 34.30
C THR A 294 8.93 -23.30 34.38
N LYS A 295 9.23 -24.11 35.41
CA LYS A 295 8.46 -25.31 35.76
C LYS A 295 8.47 -25.46 37.29
N LYS A 296 7.38 -25.92 37.87
CA LYS A 296 7.26 -26.13 39.32
C LYS A 296 8.28 -27.17 39.79
N GLY A 297 9.08 -26.83 40.81
CA GLY A 297 10.16 -27.68 41.35
C GLY A 297 11.49 -27.59 40.60
N TYR A 298 11.64 -26.61 39.68
CA TYR A 298 12.85 -26.40 38.91
C TYR A 298 13.31 -24.93 38.99
N ILE A 299 14.63 -24.73 38.86
CA ILE A 299 15.20 -23.38 38.82
C ILE A 299 14.82 -22.72 37.49
N PRO A 300 14.25 -21.47 37.49
CA PRO A 300 13.94 -20.75 36.26
C PRO A 300 15.20 -20.49 35.40
N VAL A 301 15.09 -20.75 34.10
CA VAL A 301 16.17 -20.51 33.14
C VAL A 301 15.78 -19.34 32.24
N THR A 302 16.74 -18.48 31.91
CA THR A 302 16.57 -17.38 30.98
C THR A 302 17.57 -17.56 29.83
N GLU A 303 17.03 -17.62 28.60
CA GLU A 303 17.81 -17.84 27.38
C GLU A 303 17.60 -16.72 26.38
N THR A 304 18.66 -16.36 25.68
CA THR A 304 18.57 -15.41 24.56
C THR A 304 18.53 -16.18 23.25
N VAL A 305 17.57 -15.86 22.41
CA VAL A 305 17.40 -16.47 21.08
C VAL A 305 17.49 -15.40 20.02
N ILE A 306 18.38 -15.59 19.05
CA ILE A 306 18.53 -14.75 17.87
C ILE A 306 17.80 -15.45 16.72
N VAL A 307 16.73 -14.82 16.22
CA VAL A 307 15.96 -15.29 15.08
C VAL A 307 16.46 -14.55 13.84
N ALA A 308 17.02 -15.29 12.90
CA ALA A 308 17.46 -14.78 11.60
C ALA A 308 16.47 -15.18 10.49
N ALA A 309 16.96 -15.55 9.31
CA ALA A 309 16.13 -15.92 8.16
C ALA A 309 15.70 -17.40 8.14
N ALA A 310 16.06 -18.20 9.15
CA ALA A 310 15.76 -19.64 9.23
C ALA A 310 15.08 -20.02 10.55
N ALA A 311 14.43 -21.17 10.57
CA ALA A 311 13.87 -21.75 11.79
C ALA A 311 14.98 -22.01 12.82
N VAL A 312 14.70 -21.79 14.10
CA VAL A 312 15.65 -21.92 15.20
C VAL A 312 15.12 -22.95 16.19
N THR A 313 15.96 -23.91 16.57
CA THR A 313 15.70 -24.83 17.69
C THR A 313 16.61 -24.45 18.83
N LYS A 314 16.06 -24.33 20.03
CA LYS A 314 16.80 -24.02 21.26
C LYS A 314 16.50 -25.09 22.31
N ASP A 315 17.54 -25.86 22.66
CA ASP A 315 17.46 -26.83 23.74
C ASP A 315 17.72 -26.12 25.08
N VAL A 316 16.87 -26.38 26.06
CA VAL A 316 16.92 -25.77 27.39
C VAL A 316 16.92 -26.85 28.47
N THR A 317 17.92 -26.82 29.31
CA THR A 317 18.05 -27.74 30.43
C THR A 317 17.50 -27.15 31.70
N LEU A 318 16.59 -27.87 32.36
CA LEU A 318 16.07 -27.49 33.68
C LEU A 318 16.77 -28.32 34.78
N VAL A 319 17.20 -27.62 35.81
CA VAL A 319 17.79 -28.24 37.02
C VAL A 319 16.74 -28.24 38.13
N ALA A 320 16.55 -29.36 38.80
CA ALA A 320 15.63 -29.46 39.94
C ALA A 320 16.10 -28.52 41.09
N GLN A 321 15.13 -27.93 41.75
CA GLN A 321 15.41 -27.15 42.97
C GLN A 321 15.53 -28.11 44.12
N GLU A 322 16.70 -28.08 44.83
CA GLU A 322 16.95 -28.90 46.02
C GLU A 322 16.01 -28.49 47.19
#